data_3d60e2a08ea6ba8915437dff6ddebfe7
#
_entry.id   3d60e2a08ea6ba8915437dff6ddebfe7
#
_cell.length_a   1.000
_cell.length_b   1.000
_cell.length_c   1.000
_cell.angle_alpha   90.00
_cell.angle_beta   90.00
_cell.angle_gamma   90.00
#
_symmetry.space_group_name_H-M   'P 1'
#
loop_
_entity.id
_entity.type
_entity.pdbx_description
1 polymer ?
#
loop_
_entity_poly.entity_id
_entity_poly.type
_entity_poly.pdbx_seq_one_letter_code
_entity_poly.pdbx_strand_id
1 'polypeptide(L)' 'MGLKIAVTVKPNAKKAQVVELAEKQYRVAVREAAQDGKANQALVDILADHFGVAKSTVKIIRGHAARHKLIEIG' A
#
# COMPACT_ATOMS: atom_id res chain seq x y z
N MET A 1 18.71 3.86 -1.56
CA MET A 1 17.92 4.76 -0.71
C MET A 1 16.43 4.51 -0.92
N GLY A 2 15.69 4.45 0.17
CA GLY A 2 14.27 4.17 0.09
C GLY A 2 13.43 5.40 -0.22
N LEU A 3 12.34 5.21 -0.95
CA LEU A 3 11.31 6.20 -1.15
C LEU A 3 10.24 5.99 -0.09
N LYS A 4 9.88 7.03 0.64
CA LYS A 4 8.80 6.94 1.63
C LYS A 4 7.57 7.62 1.08
N ILE A 5 6.43 6.92 1.12
CA ILE A 5 5.15 7.43 0.64
C ILE A 5 4.09 7.26 1.71
N ALA A 6 3.13 8.18 1.71
CA ALA A 6 1.95 8.09 2.56
C ALA A 6 0.83 7.43 1.75
N VAL A 7 0.24 6.38 2.31
CA VAL A 7 -0.80 5.62 1.63
C VAL A 7 -2.05 5.54 2.49
N THR A 8 -3.18 5.86 1.89
CA THR A 8 -4.50 5.62 2.49
C THR A 8 -5.08 4.38 1.84
N VAL A 9 -5.40 3.37 2.63
CA VAL A 9 -5.91 2.10 2.12
C VAL A 9 -7.43 2.06 2.24
N LYS A 10 -8.08 1.64 1.15
CA LYS A 10 -9.51 1.38 1.13
C LYS A 10 -9.73 -0.12 0.97
N PRO A 11 -10.03 -0.85 2.05
CA PRO A 11 -10.29 -2.29 1.95
C PRO A 11 -11.69 -2.57 1.42
N ASN A 12 -11.95 -3.81 1.09
CA ASN A 12 -13.25 -4.28 0.58
C ASN A 12 -13.71 -3.56 -0.68
N ALA A 13 -12.77 -3.14 -1.52
CA ALA A 13 -13.09 -2.50 -2.77
C ALA A 13 -13.50 -3.53 -3.82
N LYS A 14 -14.25 -3.10 -4.81
CA LYS A 14 -14.67 -3.99 -5.91
C LYS A 14 -13.50 -4.37 -6.80
N LYS A 15 -12.53 -3.49 -6.95
CA LYS A 15 -11.30 -3.79 -7.70
C LYS A 15 -10.11 -3.04 -7.11
N ALA A 16 -8.93 -3.61 -7.31
CA ALA A 16 -7.70 -2.99 -6.87
C ALA A 16 -7.39 -1.78 -7.75
N GLN A 17 -6.94 -0.69 -7.12
CA GLN A 17 -6.64 0.53 -7.84
C GLN A 17 -5.62 1.36 -7.06
N VAL A 18 -4.68 2.00 -7.77
CA VAL A 18 -3.72 2.92 -7.20
C VAL A 18 -4.00 4.31 -7.77
N VAL A 19 -4.19 5.29 -6.89
CA VAL A 19 -4.41 6.67 -7.29
C VAL A 19 -3.37 7.55 -6.60
N GLU A 20 -2.61 8.30 -7.38
CA GLU A 20 -1.68 9.28 -6.85
C GLU A 20 -2.46 10.56 -6.56
N LEU A 21 -2.51 10.94 -5.28
CA LEU A 21 -3.26 12.13 -4.83
C LEU A 21 -2.40 13.38 -4.91
N ALA A 22 -1.13 13.25 -4.56
CA ALA A 22 -0.16 14.33 -4.57
C ALA A 22 1.21 13.68 -4.57
N GLU A 23 2.28 14.49 -4.62
CA GLU A 23 3.63 13.95 -4.54
C GLU A 23 3.79 13.11 -3.28
N LYS A 24 4.20 11.85 -3.43
CA LYS A 24 4.40 10.88 -2.33
C LYS A 24 3.15 10.61 -1.51
N GLN A 25 1.97 10.87 -2.06
CA GLN A 25 0.70 10.57 -1.40
C GLN A 25 -0.18 9.76 -2.35
N TYR A 26 -0.62 8.60 -1.88
CA TYR A 26 -1.39 7.67 -2.68
C TYR A 26 -2.62 7.18 -1.94
N ARG A 27 -3.64 6.83 -2.70
CA ARG A 27 -4.76 6.06 -2.20
C ARG A 27 -4.79 4.74 -2.94
N VAL A 28 -4.81 3.65 -2.18
CA VAL A 28 -4.80 2.31 -2.76
C VAL A 28 -6.05 1.56 -2.31
N ALA A 29 -6.85 1.16 -3.29
CA ALA A 29 -8.01 0.31 -3.05
C ALA A 29 -7.58 -1.15 -3.17
N VAL A 30 -7.93 -1.96 -2.19
CA VAL A 30 -7.65 -3.40 -2.20
C VAL A 30 -8.96 -4.15 -2.05
N ARG A 31 -9.05 -5.31 -2.68
CA ARG A 31 -10.26 -6.13 -2.64
C ARG A 31 -10.40 -6.87 -1.31
N GLU A 32 -9.29 -7.12 -0.67
CA GLU A 32 -9.20 -7.89 0.57
C GLU A 32 -9.75 -7.10 1.75
N ALA A 33 -10.23 -7.84 2.76
CA ALA A 33 -10.69 -7.24 4.01
C ALA A 33 -9.52 -6.81 4.88
N ALA A 34 -9.74 -5.80 5.72
CA ALA A 34 -8.72 -5.29 6.64
C ALA A 34 -8.64 -6.16 7.89
N GLN A 35 -8.39 -7.46 7.72
CA GLN A 35 -8.23 -8.38 8.84
C GLN A 35 -7.23 -9.47 8.49
N ASP A 36 -6.58 -10.00 9.51
CA ASP A 36 -5.60 -11.08 9.39
C ASP A 36 -4.45 -10.74 8.44
N GLY A 37 -4.12 -9.46 8.30
CA GLY A 37 -3.03 -9.01 7.46
C GLY A 37 -3.29 -9.11 5.95
N LYS A 38 -4.48 -9.50 5.54
CA LYS A 38 -4.78 -9.71 4.11
C LYS A 38 -4.70 -8.42 3.30
N ALA A 39 -5.27 -7.32 3.83
CA ALA A 39 -5.22 -6.05 3.13
C ALA A 39 -3.78 -5.52 3.06
N ASN A 40 -2.98 -5.71 4.10
CA ASN A 40 -1.58 -5.30 4.10
C ASN A 40 -0.77 -6.09 3.07
N GLN A 41 -1.01 -7.39 2.97
CA GLN A 41 -0.34 -8.24 1.99
C GLN A 41 -0.70 -7.81 0.56
N ALA A 42 -1.99 -7.56 0.32
CA ALA A 42 -2.45 -7.09 -0.99
C ALA A 42 -1.86 -5.72 -1.32
N LEU A 43 -1.75 -4.84 -0.34
CA LEU A 43 -1.15 -3.52 -0.51
C LEU A 43 0.31 -3.64 -0.95
N VAL A 44 1.08 -4.51 -0.31
CA VAL A 44 2.48 -4.73 -0.69
C VAL A 44 2.57 -5.25 -2.12
N ASP A 45 1.74 -6.21 -2.48
CA ASP A 45 1.74 -6.80 -3.83
C ASP A 45 1.41 -5.73 -4.89
N ILE A 46 0.39 -4.92 -4.63
CA ILE A 46 -0.05 -3.88 -5.57
C ILE A 46 1.02 -2.81 -5.74
N LEU A 47 1.62 -2.35 -4.64
CA LEU A 47 2.65 -1.32 -4.69
C LEU A 47 3.92 -1.82 -5.37
N ALA A 48 4.31 -3.06 -5.10
CA ALA A 48 5.47 -3.64 -5.76
C ALA A 48 5.27 -3.68 -7.27
N ASP A 49 4.09 -4.08 -7.70
CA ASP A 49 3.75 -4.12 -9.13
C ASP A 49 3.71 -2.70 -9.72
N HIS A 50 3.08 -1.76 -9.02
CA HIS A 50 2.96 -0.38 -9.49
C HIS A 50 4.32 0.29 -9.68
N PHE A 51 5.24 0.09 -8.74
CA PHE A 51 6.57 0.69 -8.80
C PHE A 51 7.60 -0.16 -9.53
N GLY A 52 7.22 -1.37 -9.93
CA GLY A 52 8.11 -2.26 -10.66
C GLY A 52 9.29 -2.76 -9.84
N VAL A 53 9.06 -3.06 -8.56
CA VAL A 53 10.09 -3.52 -7.64
C VAL A 53 9.69 -4.85 -7.01
N ALA A 54 10.66 -5.52 -6.39
CA ALA A 54 10.39 -6.77 -5.68
C ALA A 54 9.56 -6.49 -4.42
N LYS A 55 8.67 -7.42 -4.07
CA LYS A 55 7.82 -7.29 -2.89
C LYS A 55 8.62 -7.10 -1.61
N SER A 56 9.79 -7.72 -1.52
CA SER A 56 10.65 -7.60 -0.35
C SER A 56 11.19 -6.19 -0.12
N THR A 57 11.12 -5.32 -1.13
CA THR A 57 11.57 -3.93 -1.01
C THR A 57 10.46 -2.98 -0.58
N VAL A 58 9.23 -3.48 -0.46
CA VAL A 58 8.08 -2.68 -0.01
C VAL A 58 7.81 -3.00 1.45
N LYS A 59 7.95 -2.00 2.31
CA LYS A 59 7.83 -2.19 3.77
C LYS A 59 6.85 -1.20 4.36
N ILE A 60 5.94 -1.71 5.19
CA ILE A 60 5.04 -0.87 5.97
C ILE A 60 5.80 -0.45 7.22
N ILE A 61 6.09 0.85 7.35
CA ILE A 61 6.86 1.37 8.48
C ILE A 61 5.96 1.71 9.65
N ARG A 62 4.78 2.29 9.37
CA ARG A 62 3.81 2.69 10.38
C ARG A 62 2.41 2.40 9.92
N GLY A 63 1.51 2.28 10.89
CA GLY A 63 0.10 2.16 10.61
C GLY A 63 -0.33 0.79 10.14
N HIS A 64 0.31 -0.27 10.63
CA HIS A 64 -0.03 -1.63 10.22
C HIS A 64 -1.52 -1.94 10.41
N ALA A 65 -2.13 -1.42 11.47
CA ALA A 65 -3.54 -1.65 11.77
C ALA A 65 -4.43 -0.45 11.41
N ALA A 66 -3.87 0.57 10.77
CA ALA A 66 -4.59 1.79 10.44
C ALA A 66 -4.80 1.88 8.93
N ARG A 67 -5.76 2.71 8.51
CA ARG A 67 -5.98 2.97 7.09
C ARG A 67 -4.89 3.85 6.49
N HIS A 68 -4.30 4.71 7.30
CA HIS A 68 -3.20 5.58 6.87
C HIS A 68 -1.89 4.92 7.23
N LYS A 69 -1.07 4.69 6.25
CA LYS A 69 0.18 3.95 6.42
C LYS A 69 1.35 4.74 5.85
N LEU A 70 2.51 4.55 6.44
CA LEU A 70 3.77 5.03 5.88
C LEU A 70 4.48 3.82 5.29
N ILE A 71 4.81 3.92 4.01
CA ILE A 71 5.41 2.82 3.25
C ILE A 71 6.78 3.25 2.76
N GLU A 72 7.77 2.37 2.91
CA GLU A 72 9.09 2.57 2.33
C GLU A 72 9.27 1.62 1.15
N ILE A 73 9.77 2.15 0.04
CA ILE A 73 10.02 1.39 -1.19
C ILE A 73 11.48 1.56 -1.58
N GLY A 74 12.16 0.44 -1.76
CA GLY A 74 13.56 0.49 -2.20
C GLY A 74 14.60 -0.05 -1.26
#